data_11e3e892361193c009ee8093ed1974ef
#
_entry.id   11e3e892361193c009ee8093ed1974ef
#
_cell.length_a   1.000
_cell.length_b   1.000
_cell.length_c   1.000
_cell.angle_alpha   90.00
_cell.angle_beta   90.00
_cell.angle_gamma   90.00
#
_symmetry.space_group_name_H-M   'P 1'
#
loop_
_entity.id
_entity.type
_entity.pdbx_description
1 polymer ?
#
loop_
_entity_poly.entity_id
_entity_poly.type
_entity_poly.pdbx_seq_one_letter_code
_entity_poly.pdbx_strand_id
1 'polypeptide(L)'
;MAIGKRIIEIAMKNGATLAGIASMEAIKVSASHKIYIKMGDYSGIGTAKDHALPDNQLFTWPDSARSLLVIGLSHPEDKPELDWWDGRGTPGNRILIDIIKRTSQQIETNLKVNTSKLHYFIEKGGVFLKDAAVLAGFGCIGRNNMLITPSYGPRIRLRALLIDAELPPTGPIAFDPCADCKVYCRRVCPEKAMGEKAAIFKSIEFSDFLPGRDGTYNRELCNVRMEKDVAESSKNNSDKQPTIKYCRKCEFICPAGKSRKSMTGAI
;
A
#
# COMPACT_ATOMS: atom_id res chain seq x y z
N MET A 1 -27.56 12.22 -5.11
CA MET A 1 -26.15 12.07 -4.64
C MET A 1 -25.39 11.31 -5.73
N ALA A 2 -24.21 11.75 -6.14
CA ALA A 2 -23.42 11.05 -7.16
C ALA A 2 -23.05 9.63 -6.72
N ILE A 3 -23.07 8.66 -7.65
CA ILE A 3 -22.81 7.24 -7.37
C ILE A 3 -21.47 7.05 -6.65
N GLY A 4 -20.40 7.73 -7.09
CA GLY A 4 -19.09 7.65 -6.45
C GLY A 4 -19.10 7.99 -4.96
N LYS A 5 -19.84 9.02 -4.57
CA LYS A 5 -20.00 9.38 -3.15
C LYS A 5 -20.72 8.28 -2.35
N ARG A 6 -21.76 7.67 -2.93
CA ARG A 6 -22.45 6.53 -2.30
C ARG A 6 -21.55 5.31 -2.13
N ILE A 7 -20.71 5.02 -3.10
CA ILE A 7 -19.73 3.93 -3.04
C ILE A 7 -18.73 4.16 -1.90
N ILE A 8 -18.20 5.37 -1.78
CA ILE A 8 -17.29 5.76 -0.69
C ILE A 8 -18.00 5.61 0.67
N GLU A 9 -19.25 6.11 0.79
CA GLU A 9 -20.04 5.99 2.02
C GLU A 9 -20.29 4.52 2.42
N ILE A 10 -20.54 3.63 1.45
CA ILE A 10 -20.69 2.19 1.70
C ILE A 10 -19.38 1.62 2.26
N ALA A 11 -18.23 1.94 1.67
CA ALA A 11 -16.93 1.46 2.16
C ALA A 11 -16.65 1.94 3.58
N MET A 12 -16.90 3.22 3.86
CA MET A 12 -16.73 3.81 5.20
C MET A 12 -17.65 3.16 6.23
N LYS A 13 -18.94 2.93 5.91
CA LYS A 13 -19.90 2.23 6.78
C LYS A 13 -19.49 0.78 7.04
N ASN A 14 -18.80 0.12 6.11
CA ASN A 14 -18.28 -1.21 6.29
C ASN A 14 -16.99 -1.28 7.12
N GLY A 15 -16.46 -0.14 7.56
CA GLY A 15 -15.32 -0.06 8.48
C GLY A 15 -14.01 0.39 7.83
N ALA A 16 -14.01 0.84 6.58
CA ALA A 16 -12.83 1.51 6.02
C ALA A 16 -12.52 2.79 6.80
N THR A 17 -11.25 3.06 7.05
CA THR A 17 -10.79 4.32 7.65
C THR A 17 -10.71 5.43 6.60
N LEU A 18 -10.33 5.05 5.37
CA LEU A 18 -10.30 5.90 4.19
C LEU A 18 -10.92 5.15 3.02
N ALA A 19 -11.62 5.87 2.16
CA ALA A 19 -12.11 5.36 0.88
C ALA A 19 -12.03 6.46 -0.18
N GLY A 20 -11.66 6.11 -1.41
CA GLY A 20 -11.54 7.06 -2.51
C GLY A 20 -11.51 6.35 -3.85
N ILE A 21 -11.65 7.10 -4.92
CA ILE A 21 -11.76 6.60 -6.29
C ILE A 21 -10.55 7.05 -7.11
N ALA A 22 -9.95 6.12 -7.84
CA ALA A 22 -8.96 6.39 -8.87
C ALA A 22 -9.48 5.95 -10.25
N SER A 23 -9.06 6.65 -11.31
CA SER A 23 -9.33 6.24 -12.69
C SER A 23 -8.43 5.07 -13.07
N MET A 24 -8.97 4.07 -13.76
CA MET A 24 -8.15 2.97 -14.31
C MET A 24 -7.17 3.43 -15.37
N GLU A 25 -7.50 4.47 -16.15
CA GLU A 25 -6.58 5.07 -17.12
C GLU A 25 -5.35 5.67 -16.42
N ALA A 26 -5.56 6.41 -15.33
CA ALA A 26 -4.46 6.96 -14.53
C ALA A 26 -3.60 5.86 -13.89
N ILE A 27 -4.21 4.76 -13.44
CA ILE A 27 -3.50 3.59 -12.91
C ILE A 27 -2.58 2.97 -13.96
N LYS A 28 -3.09 2.73 -15.18
CA LYS A 28 -2.33 2.11 -16.28
C LYS A 28 -1.04 2.87 -16.60
N VAL A 29 -1.04 4.18 -16.44
CA VAL A 29 0.10 5.06 -16.75
C VAL A 29 0.86 5.54 -15.51
N SER A 30 0.54 5.04 -14.33
CA SER A 30 1.24 5.43 -13.11
C SER A 30 2.70 4.98 -13.12
N ALA A 31 3.55 5.69 -12.39
CA ALA A 31 4.98 5.50 -12.45
C ALA A 31 5.41 4.08 -12.05
N SER A 32 4.82 3.50 -10.99
CA SER A 32 5.17 2.15 -10.57
C SER A 32 4.81 1.09 -11.61
N HIS A 33 3.68 1.24 -12.32
CA HIS A 33 3.32 0.33 -13.41
C HIS A 33 4.26 0.46 -14.62
N LYS A 34 4.68 1.68 -14.96
CA LYS A 34 5.63 1.93 -16.06
C LYS A 34 7.03 1.38 -15.79
N ILE A 35 7.51 1.48 -14.56
CA ILE A 35 8.86 1.03 -14.21
C ILE A 35 8.94 -0.46 -13.91
N TYR A 36 7.82 -1.10 -13.53
CA TYR A 36 7.79 -2.51 -13.14
C TYR A 36 8.35 -3.43 -14.22
N ILE A 37 7.97 -3.20 -15.47
CA ILE A 37 8.48 -3.96 -16.62
C ILE A 37 9.98 -3.81 -16.88
N LYS A 38 10.61 -2.80 -16.28
CA LYS A 38 12.06 -2.53 -16.37
C LYS A 38 12.82 -3.02 -15.13
N MET A 39 12.09 -3.46 -14.09
CA MET A 39 12.70 -4.02 -12.90
C MET A 39 12.98 -5.49 -13.15
N GLY A 40 14.17 -5.95 -12.74
CA GLY A 40 14.52 -7.37 -12.77
C GLY A 40 13.62 -8.20 -11.85
N ASP A 41 13.67 -9.50 -12.01
CA ASP A 41 12.94 -10.46 -11.17
C ASP A 41 13.28 -10.24 -9.70
N TYR A 42 12.25 -10.17 -8.88
CA TYR A 42 12.38 -10.05 -7.45
C TYR A 42 11.65 -11.21 -6.76
N SER A 43 12.35 -11.92 -5.92
CA SER A 43 11.77 -12.93 -5.05
C SER A 43 12.07 -12.61 -3.59
N GLY A 44 11.04 -12.53 -2.75
CA GLY A 44 11.22 -12.21 -1.33
C GLY A 44 9.91 -12.26 -0.57
N ILE A 45 9.94 -11.90 0.70
CA ILE A 45 8.74 -11.87 1.54
C ILE A 45 7.73 -10.88 0.94
N GLY A 46 6.50 -11.34 0.73
CA GLY A 46 5.41 -10.54 0.17
C GLY A 46 5.35 -10.51 -1.35
N THR A 47 6.06 -11.41 -2.05
CA THR A 47 5.92 -11.68 -3.49
C THR A 47 5.26 -13.03 -3.73
N ALA A 48 4.63 -13.20 -4.89
CA ALA A 48 4.05 -14.47 -5.33
C ALA A 48 5.09 -15.25 -6.18
N LYS A 49 6.11 -15.79 -5.52
CA LYS A 49 7.29 -16.41 -6.17
C LYS A 49 6.95 -17.45 -7.25
N ASP A 50 5.90 -18.24 -7.05
CA ASP A 50 5.62 -19.42 -7.87
C ASP A 50 4.57 -19.17 -8.95
N HIS A 51 4.17 -17.92 -9.16
CA HIS A 51 3.03 -17.59 -10.01
C HIS A 51 3.19 -16.27 -10.76
N ALA A 52 4.40 -15.94 -11.18
CA ALA A 52 4.61 -14.81 -12.08
C ALA A 52 3.76 -15.00 -13.33
N LEU A 53 3.04 -13.96 -13.76
CA LEU A 53 2.36 -13.98 -15.04
C LEU A 53 3.43 -13.99 -16.16
N PRO A 54 3.16 -14.64 -17.29
CA PRO A 54 3.99 -14.48 -18.47
C PRO A 54 4.18 -12.99 -18.80
N ASP A 55 5.35 -12.59 -19.29
CA ASP A 55 5.78 -11.20 -19.51
C ASP A 55 4.77 -10.32 -20.26
N ASN A 56 3.93 -10.92 -21.10
CA ASN A 56 2.92 -10.24 -21.90
C ASN A 56 1.52 -10.14 -21.23
N GLN A 57 1.35 -10.67 -20.02
CA GLN A 57 0.07 -10.67 -19.30
C GLN A 57 0.05 -9.80 -18.04
N LEU A 58 1.10 -9.04 -17.79
CA LEU A 58 1.17 -8.10 -16.69
C LEU A 58 0.05 -7.05 -16.81
N PHE A 59 -0.68 -6.85 -15.72
CA PHE A 59 -1.75 -5.83 -15.63
C PHE A 59 -2.94 -6.03 -16.56
N THR A 60 -3.31 -7.28 -16.83
CA THR A 60 -4.57 -7.59 -17.53
C THR A 60 -5.73 -7.48 -16.56
N TRP A 61 -6.42 -6.35 -16.61
CA TRP A 61 -7.69 -6.16 -15.88
C TRP A 61 -8.87 -6.33 -16.85
N PRO A 62 -10.09 -6.65 -16.34
CA PRO A 62 -11.27 -6.73 -17.19
C PRO A 62 -11.46 -5.45 -18.00
N ASP A 63 -11.80 -5.60 -19.29
CA ASP A 63 -12.03 -4.44 -20.17
C ASP A 63 -13.18 -3.54 -19.70
N SER A 64 -14.09 -4.09 -18.90
CA SER A 64 -15.17 -3.33 -18.27
C SER A 64 -14.72 -2.45 -17.11
N ALA A 65 -13.53 -2.67 -16.53
CA ALA A 65 -13.04 -1.87 -15.41
C ALA A 65 -12.76 -0.42 -15.82
N ARG A 66 -13.51 0.52 -15.24
CA ARG A 66 -13.36 1.96 -15.49
C ARG A 66 -12.75 2.71 -14.31
N SER A 67 -13.10 2.29 -13.11
CA SER A 67 -12.65 2.95 -11.88
C SER A 67 -12.14 1.93 -10.87
N LEU A 68 -11.38 2.44 -9.92
CA LEU A 68 -10.84 1.67 -8.81
C LEU A 68 -11.29 2.32 -7.50
N LEU A 69 -12.06 1.59 -6.68
CA LEU A 69 -12.28 1.96 -5.29
C LEU A 69 -11.06 1.53 -4.48
N VAL A 70 -10.37 2.49 -3.90
CA VAL A 70 -9.27 2.24 -2.94
C VAL A 70 -9.81 2.40 -1.54
N ILE A 71 -9.48 1.46 -0.65
CA ILE A 71 -9.80 1.54 0.77
C ILE A 71 -8.54 1.46 1.61
N GLY A 72 -8.56 2.17 2.74
CA GLY A 72 -7.51 2.15 3.75
C GLY A 72 -8.05 1.76 5.11
N LEU A 73 -7.26 0.98 5.86
CA LEU A 73 -7.49 0.68 7.27
C LEU A 73 -6.33 1.22 8.09
N SER A 74 -6.65 2.01 9.12
CA SER A 74 -5.64 2.52 10.05
C SER A 74 -5.05 1.40 10.90
N HIS A 75 -3.72 1.38 11.02
CA HIS A 75 -2.95 0.46 11.86
C HIS A 75 -2.16 1.28 12.89
N PRO A 76 -2.80 1.81 13.93
CA PRO A 76 -2.17 2.69 14.90
C PRO A 76 -1.12 1.96 15.75
N GLU A 77 -0.25 2.72 16.40
CA GLU A 77 0.88 2.17 17.15
C GLU A 77 0.45 1.40 18.40
N ASP A 78 -0.72 1.71 18.97
CA ASP A 78 -1.32 1.03 20.13
C ASP A 78 -2.06 -0.28 19.78
N LYS A 79 -2.15 -0.62 18.46
CA LYS A 79 -2.70 -1.88 17.96
C LYS A 79 -1.71 -2.60 17.03
N PRO A 80 -0.50 -2.90 17.52
CA PRO A 80 0.56 -3.46 16.68
C PRO A 80 0.22 -4.86 16.15
N GLU A 81 -0.65 -5.60 16.82
CA GLU A 81 -1.11 -6.94 16.45
C GLU A 81 -1.83 -6.96 15.09
N LEU A 82 -2.37 -5.83 14.62
CA LEU A 82 -2.98 -5.74 13.30
C LEU A 82 -2.01 -6.10 12.16
N ASP A 83 -0.69 -5.94 12.39
CA ASP A 83 0.37 -6.27 11.42
C ASP A 83 1.17 -7.53 11.77
N TRP A 84 0.79 -8.29 12.80
CA TRP A 84 1.49 -9.52 13.14
C TRP A 84 1.07 -10.66 12.22
N TRP A 85 2.04 -11.25 11.56
CA TRP A 85 1.81 -12.39 10.67
C TRP A 85 1.69 -13.68 11.47
N ASP A 86 0.59 -14.41 11.28
CA ASP A 86 0.29 -15.66 11.99
C ASP A 86 0.33 -16.92 11.09
N GLY A 87 1.04 -16.81 9.95
CA GLY A 87 1.14 -17.88 8.95
C GLY A 87 0.00 -17.91 7.93
N ARG A 88 -1.14 -17.26 8.20
CA ARG A 88 -2.29 -17.16 7.30
C ARG A 88 -2.57 -15.73 6.87
N GLY A 89 -1.77 -14.79 7.32
CA GLY A 89 -1.90 -13.37 7.06
C GLY A 89 -1.80 -12.54 8.34
N THR A 90 -2.23 -11.30 8.27
CA THR A 90 -2.31 -10.42 9.43
C THR A 90 -3.78 -10.14 9.79
N PRO A 91 -4.11 -9.89 11.08
CA PRO A 91 -5.47 -9.49 11.46
C PRO A 91 -6.00 -8.31 10.66
N GLY A 92 -5.19 -7.26 10.46
CA GLY A 92 -5.59 -6.08 9.68
C GLY A 92 -5.90 -6.41 8.22
N ASN A 93 -5.14 -7.33 7.60
CA ASN A 93 -5.43 -7.76 6.23
C ASN A 93 -6.75 -8.54 6.13
N ARG A 94 -7.07 -9.37 7.12
CA ARG A 94 -8.37 -10.08 7.18
C ARG A 94 -9.54 -9.10 7.31
N ILE A 95 -9.41 -8.07 8.15
CA ILE A 95 -10.41 -7.00 8.26
C ILE A 95 -10.60 -6.30 6.92
N LEU A 96 -9.53 -5.94 6.22
CA LEU A 96 -9.62 -5.30 4.89
C LEU A 96 -10.31 -6.20 3.85
N ILE A 97 -10.03 -7.50 3.85
CA ILE A 97 -10.70 -8.47 2.96
C ILE A 97 -12.19 -8.52 3.23
N ASP A 98 -12.60 -8.51 4.50
CA ASP A 98 -14.01 -8.52 4.89
C ASP A 98 -14.72 -7.20 4.51
N ILE A 99 -14.06 -6.06 4.71
CA ILE A 99 -14.58 -4.76 4.24
C ILE A 99 -14.81 -4.78 2.73
N ILE A 100 -13.83 -5.23 1.94
CA ILE A 100 -13.96 -5.34 0.48
C ILE A 100 -15.13 -6.23 0.08
N LYS A 101 -15.26 -7.40 0.71
CA LYS A 101 -16.33 -8.36 0.41
C LYS A 101 -17.70 -7.74 0.64
N ARG A 102 -17.93 -7.14 1.81
CA ARG A 102 -19.21 -6.48 2.15
C ARG A 102 -19.49 -5.29 1.26
N THR A 103 -18.46 -4.50 0.97
CA THR A 103 -18.58 -3.32 0.12
C THR A 103 -18.96 -3.68 -1.31
N SER A 104 -18.29 -4.68 -1.91
CA SER A 104 -18.61 -5.22 -3.24
C SER A 104 -20.08 -5.65 -3.31
N GLN A 105 -20.50 -6.50 -2.38
CA GLN A 105 -21.87 -7.01 -2.33
C GLN A 105 -22.91 -5.88 -2.22
N GLN A 106 -22.68 -4.87 -1.40
CA GLN A 106 -23.62 -3.75 -1.24
C GLN A 106 -23.63 -2.81 -2.46
N ILE A 107 -22.50 -2.61 -3.13
CA ILE A 107 -22.45 -1.84 -4.38
C ILE A 107 -23.30 -2.55 -5.45
N GLU A 108 -23.09 -3.85 -5.66
CA GLU A 108 -23.81 -4.62 -6.65
C GLU A 108 -25.32 -4.68 -6.35
N THR A 109 -25.67 -4.93 -5.10
CA THR A 109 -27.08 -5.06 -4.69
C THR A 109 -27.80 -3.72 -4.73
N ASN A 110 -27.22 -2.66 -4.17
CA ASN A 110 -27.92 -1.39 -3.92
C ASN A 110 -27.77 -0.37 -5.05
N LEU A 111 -26.67 -0.46 -5.82
CA LEU A 111 -26.35 0.52 -6.87
C LEU A 111 -26.44 -0.07 -8.27
N LYS A 112 -26.52 -1.40 -8.40
CA LYS A 112 -26.53 -2.14 -9.67
C LYS A 112 -25.26 -1.83 -10.52
N VAL A 113 -24.14 -1.64 -9.84
CA VAL A 113 -22.81 -1.42 -10.44
C VAL A 113 -22.00 -2.70 -10.18
N ASN A 114 -21.44 -3.30 -11.23
CA ASN A 114 -20.65 -4.52 -11.08
C ASN A 114 -19.25 -4.18 -10.52
N THR A 115 -18.73 -5.12 -9.79
CA THR A 115 -17.40 -5.02 -9.20
C THR A 115 -16.59 -6.28 -9.49
N SER A 116 -15.26 -6.11 -9.55
CA SER A 116 -14.35 -7.24 -9.70
C SER A 116 -13.24 -7.19 -8.68
N LYS A 117 -12.94 -8.34 -8.08
CA LYS A 117 -11.85 -8.47 -7.11
C LYS A 117 -10.51 -8.34 -7.80
N LEU A 118 -9.58 -7.69 -7.14
CA LEU A 118 -8.18 -7.64 -7.52
C LEU A 118 -7.37 -8.68 -6.77
N HIS A 119 -6.41 -9.28 -7.47
CA HIS A 119 -5.34 -9.99 -6.79
C HIS A 119 -4.52 -9.03 -5.92
N TYR A 120 -4.01 -9.53 -4.80
CA TYR A 120 -3.17 -8.72 -3.93
C TYR A 120 -1.77 -8.52 -4.51
N PHE A 121 -1.25 -9.56 -5.15
CA PHE A 121 0.09 -9.56 -5.74
C PHE A 121 0.05 -8.98 -7.16
N ILE A 122 1.02 -8.13 -7.46
CA ILE A 122 1.21 -7.54 -8.79
C ILE A 122 1.43 -8.65 -9.82
N GLU A 123 2.23 -9.65 -9.47
CA GLU A 123 2.57 -10.80 -10.30
C GLU A 123 1.35 -11.65 -10.69
N LYS A 124 0.23 -11.44 -10.03
CA LYS A 124 -1.07 -12.10 -10.32
C LYS A 124 -2.12 -11.14 -10.90
N GLY A 125 -1.71 -9.99 -11.41
CA GLY A 125 -2.62 -8.99 -11.97
C GLY A 125 -3.19 -8.01 -10.94
N GLY A 126 -2.52 -7.80 -9.80
CA GLY A 126 -2.84 -6.74 -8.85
C GLY A 126 -2.52 -5.33 -9.39
N VAL A 127 -2.75 -4.32 -8.57
CA VAL A 127 -2.37 -2.94 -8.83
C VAL A 127 -1.34 -2.45 -7.81
N PHE A 128 -0.51 -1.48 -8.17
CA PHE A 128 0.34 -0.79 -7.20
C PHE A 128 -0.53 0.07 -6.27
N LEU A 129 -0.91 -0.51 -5.12
CA LEU A 129 -1.87 0.08 -4.18
C LEU A 129 -1.45 1.47 -3.67
N LYS A 130 -0.15 1.76 -3.59
CA LYS A 130 0.33 3.09 -3.18
C LYS A 130 0.05 4.14 -4.25
N ASP A 131 0.31 3.82 -5.52
CA ASP A 131 -0.02 4.70 -6.65
C ASP A 131 -1.53 4.93 -6.70
N ALA A 132 -2.30 3.85 -6.57
CA ALA A 132 -3.76 3.91 -6.52
C ALA A 132 -4.28 4.81 -5.39
N ALA A 133 -3.69 4.71 -4.21
CA ALA A 133 -4.09 5.51 -3.06
C ALA A 133 -3.73 7.00 -3.23
N VAL A 134 -2.60 7.33 -3.86
CA VAL A 134 -2.27 8.72 -4.21
C VAL A 134 -3.27 9.27 -5.22
N LEU A 135 -3.59 8.51 -6.27
CA LEU A 135 -4.56 8.90 -7.29
C LEU A 135 -6.00 8.98 -6.72
N ALA A 136 -6.30 8.21 -5.68
CA ALA A 136 -7.56 8.30 -4.93
C ALA A 136 -7.57 9.43 -3.87
N GLY A 137 -6.51 10.24 -3.75
CA GLY A 137 -6.46 11.39 -2.85
C GLY A 137 -6.13 11.08 -1.40
N PHE A 138 -5.47 9.96 -1.10
CA PHE A 138 -5.12 9.61 0.28
C PHE A 138 -3.88 10.35 0.81
N GLY A 139 -3.03 10.85 -0.07
CA GLY A 139 -1.80 11.51 0.29
C GLY A 139 -0.71 11.37 -0.75
N CYS A 140 0.54 11.14 -0.33
CA CYS A 140 1.70 11.00 -1.21
C CYS A 140 2.54 9.76 -0.88
N ILE A 141 3.42 9.36 -1.78
CA ILE A 141 4.46 8.37 -1.47
C ILE A 141 5.59 9.08 -0.73
N GLY A 142 5.92 8.63 0.46
CA GLY A 142 6.98 9.18 1.29
C GLY A 142 8.38 8.69 0.94
N ARG A 143 9.40 9.34 1.51
CA ARG A 143 10.82 8.94 1.37
C ARG A 143 11.13 7.56 1.98
N ASN A 144 10.22 7.00 2.77
CA ASN A 144 10.27 5.62 3.28
C ASN A 144 9.57 4.61 2.36
N ASN A 145 9.21 4.99 1.15
CA ASN A 145 8.46 4.19 0.19
C ASN A 145 7.07 3.71 0.67
N MET A 146 6.48 4.40 1.63
CA MET A 146 5.13 4.12 2.12
C MET A 146 4.18 5.21 1.66
N LEU A 147 2.88 4.89 1.55
CA LEU A 147 1.86 5.92 1.48
C LEU A 147 1.88 6.73 2.78
N ILE A 148 1.90 8.05 2.67
CA ILE A 148 1.78 8.97 3.81
C ILE A 148 0.46 9.71 3.67
N THR A 149 -0.42 9.56 4.65
CA THR A 149 -1.71 10.26 4.70
C THR A 149 -1.66 11.42 5.69
N PRO A 150 -2.50 12.46 5.52
CA PRO A 150 -2.55 13.58 6.45
C PRO A 150 -2.84 13.16 7.90
N SER A 151 -3.88 12.32 8.09
CA SER A 151 -4.39 11.98 9.42
C SER A 151 -3.68 10.79 10.08
N TYR A 152 -3.18 9.83 9.29
CA TYR A 152 -2.62 8.58 9.82
C TYR A 152 -1.13 8.41 9.50
N GLY A 153 -0.54 9.34 8.75
CA GLY A 153 0.82 9.18 8.25
C GLY A 153 0.97 7.86 7.48
N PRO A 154 2.06 7.10 7.70
CA PRO A 154 2.28 5.82 7.04
C PRO A 154 1.53 4.63 7.69
N ARG A 155 0.81 4.85 8.78
CA ARG A 155 0.13 3.81 9.57
C ARG A 155 -1.22 3.44 8.97
N ILE A 156 -1.20 3.01 7.71
CA ILE A 156 -2.38 2.62 6.92
C ILE A 156 -2.05 1.41 6.06
N ARG A 157 -3.01 0.51 5.89
CA ARG A 157 -2.95 -0.62 4.95
C ARG A 157 -4.04 -0.48 3.92
N LEU A 158 -3.80 -1.00 2.73
CA LEU A 158 -4.59 -0.71 1.54
C LEU A 158 -5.15 -1.98 0.92
N ARG A 159 -6.34 -1.84 0.36
CA ARG A 159 -6.95 -2.77 -0.59
C ARG A 159 -7.69 -1.98 -1.67
N ALA A 160 -8.02 -2.65 -2.76
CA ALA A 160 -8.79 -2.03 -3.83
C ALA A 160 -9.77 -3.01 -4.48
N LEU A 161 -10.76 -2.45 -5.17
CA LEU A 161 -11.83 -3.14 -5.86
C LEU A 161 -12.06 -2.47 -7.22
N LEU A 162 -12.07 -3.25 -8.30
CA LEU A 162 -12.42 -2.75 -9.63
C LEU A 162 -13.92 -2.47 -9.74
N ILE A 163 -14.28 -1.42 -10.45
CA ILE A 163 -15.65 -0.98 -10.68
C ILE A 163 -15.85 -0.77 -12.18
N ASP A 164 -16.94 -1.31 -12.73
CA ASP A 164 -17.26 -1.23 -14.16
C ASP A 164 -17.97 0.07 -14.58
N ALA A 165 -18.08 1.02 -13.67
CA ALA A 165 -18.62 2.35 -13.94
C ALA A 165 -17.50 3.40 -13.95
N GLU A 166 -17.60 4.35 -14.86
CA GLU A 166 -16.75 5.54 -14.86
C GLU A 166 -17.19 6.50 -13.76
N LEU A 167 -16.29 6.76 -12.82
CA LEU A 167 -16.55 7.58 -11.63
C LEU A 167 -15.50 8.68 -11.55
N PRO A 168 -15.90 9.91 -11.17
CA PRO A 168 -14.94 10.98 -10.94
C PRO A 168 -13.89 10.57 -9.89
N PRO A 169 -12.59 10.71 -10.17
CA PRO A 169 -11.54 10.43 -9.20
C PRO A 169 -11.60 11.42 -8.04
N THR A 170 -11.17 10.97 -6.85
CA THR A 170 -11.18 11.80 -5.63
C THR A 170 -9.84 12.49 -5.35
N GLY A 171 -8.83 12.22 -6.14
CA GLY A 171 -7.49 12.79 -6.02
C GLY A 171 -6.83 13.02 -7.38
N PRO A 172 -5.53 13.29 -7.37
CA PRO A 172 -4.65 13.41 -6.20
C PRO A 172 -4.87 14.71 -5.40
N ILE A 173 -4.32 14.77 -4.17
CA ILE A 173 -4.32 15.97 -3.32
C ILE A 173 -2.93 16.59 -3.24
N ALA A 174 -2.86 17.91 -3.06
CA ALA A 174 -1.61 18.61 -2.77
C ALA A 174 -1.21 18.39 -1.30
N PHE A 175 -0.32 17.44 -1.05
CA PHE A 175 0.14 17.10 0.29
C PHE A 175 1.56 16.53 0.24
N ASP A 176 2.52 17.23 0.86
CA ASP A 176 3.91 16.82 0.91
C ASP A 176 4.55 17.05 2.29
N PRO A 177 4.41 16.12 3.24
CA PRO A 177 5.04 16.23 4.55
C PRO A 177 6.53 15.89 4.53
N CYS A 178 7.08 15.45 3.39
CA CYS A 178 8.48 15.07 3.26
C CYS A 178 9.37 16.22 2.75
N ALA A 179 8.79 17.32 2.24
CA ALA A 179 9.55 18.43 1.69
C ALA A 179 10.60 18.96 2.69
N ASP A 180 10.18 19.36 3.89
CA ASP A 180 11.03 19.92 4.95
C ASP A 180 11.39 18.92 6.05
N CYS A 181 11.13 17.62 5.82
CA CYS A 181 11.38 16.60 6.80
C CYS A 181 12.87 16.27 6.93
N LYS A 182 13.35 16.12 8.17
CA LYS A 182 14.73 15.67 8.48
C LYS A 182 15.01 14.20 8.12
N VAL A 183 14.12 13.54 7.40
CA VAL A 183 14.25 12.17 6.84
C VAL A 183 14.59 11.12 7.91
N TYR A 184 13.92 11.18 9.05
CA TYR A 184 14.11 10.26 10.17
C TYR A 184 13.99 8.80 9.75
N CYS A 185 13.05 8.48 8.83
CA CYS A 185 12.82 7.13 8.34
C CYS A 185 14.06 6.49 7.69
N ARG A 186 14.88 7.26 6.96
CA ARG A 186 16.11 6.76 6.35
C ARG A 186 17.19 6.50 7.38
N ARG A 187 17.28 7.34 8.41
CA ARG A 187 18.29 7.21 9.48
C ARG A 187 18.04 6.02 10.40
N VAL A 188 16.78 5.67 10.65
CA VAL A 188 16.42 4.58 11.56
C VAL A 188 16.44 3.20 10.88
N CYS A 189 16.54 3.15 9.54
CA CYS A 189 16.53 1.90 8.80
C CYS A 189 17.76 1.05 9.14
N PRO A 190 17.61 -0.15 9.74
CA PRO A 190 18.75 -0.97 10.17
C PRO A 190 19.58 -1.48 8.99
N GLU A 191 18.93 -1.76 7.86
CA GLU A 191 19.59 -2.28 6.66
C GLU A 191 19.92 -1.18 5.63
N LYS A 192 19.75 0.12 6.00
CA LYS A 192 20.02 1.27 5.11
C LYS A 192 19.34 1.14 3.74
N ALA A 193 18.16 0.55 3.71
CA ALA A 193 17.40 0.23 2.49
C ALA A 193 16.97 1.48 1.68
N MET A 194 17.26 2.68 2.15
CA MET A 194 16.95 3.95 1.49
C MET A 194 18.24 4.78 1.32
N GLY A 195 19.19 4.17 0.61
CA GLY A 195 20.51 4.73 0.35
C GLY A 195 20.59 5.43 -1.01
N GLU A 196 21.43 4.91 -1.89
CA GLU A 196 21.64 5.46 -3.22
C GLU A 196 20.51 5.12 -4.19
N LYS A 197 20.26 6.03 -5.13
CA LYS A 197 19.28 5.83 -6.19
C LYS A 197 19.73 4.68 -7.10
N ALA A 198 18.87 3.70 -7.31
CA ALA A 198 19.15 2.59 -8.22
C ALA A 198 19.38 3.09 -9.65
N ALA A 199 20.25 2.40 -10.41
CA ALA A 199 20.64 2.82 -11.76
C ALA A 199 19.44 3.04 -12.69
N ILE A 200 18.43 2.14 -12.62
CA ILE A 200 17.22 2.23 -13.42
C ILE A 200 16.44 3.53 -13.16
N PHE A 201 16.45 4.07 -11.94
CA PHE A 201 15.75 5.30 -11.60
C PHE A 201 16.55 6.55 -11.93
N LYS A 202 17.88 6.42 -12.13
CA LYS A 202 18.72 7.54 -12.58
C LYS A 202 18.40 7.97 -14.01
N SER A 203 17.92 7.03 -14.83
CA SER A 203 17.55 7.28 -16.22
C SER A 203 16.07 7.63 -16.43
N ILE A 204 15.27 7.63 -15.38
CA ILE A 204 13.83 7.94 -15.41
C ILE A 204 13.62 9.34 -14.84
N GLU A 205 12.76 10.12 -15.49
CA GLU A 205 12.33 11.42 -14.97
C GLU A 205 11.79 11.30 -13.54
N PHE A 206 12.11 12.29 -12.71
CA PHE A 206 11.69 12.31 -11.31
C PHE A 206 10.17 12.26 -11.18
N SER A 207 9.67 11.40 -10.30
CA SER A 207 8.25 11.27 -10.01
C SER A 207 8.06 10.93 -8.53
N ASP A 208 7.10 11.57 -7.89
CA ASP A 208 6.72 11.29 -6.50
C ASP A 208 6.21 9.86 -6.27
N PHE A 209 5.97 9.11 -7.34
CA PHE A 209 5.57 7.69 -7.29
C PHE A 209 6.74 6.70 -7.25
N LEU A 210 7.97 7.16 -7.51
CA LEU A 210 9.13 6.27 -7.51
C LEU A 210 9.37 5.66 -6.11
N PRO A 211 9.95 4.45 -6.04
CA PRO A 211 10.31 3.81 -4.77
C PRO A 211 11.18 4.72 -3.89
N GLY A 212 10.71 4.97 -2.66
CA GLY A 212 11.30 5.96 -1.77
C GLY A 212 11.14 7.41 -2.26
N ARG A 213 10.20 7.64 -3.20
CA ARG A 213 9.87 8.92 -3.83
C ARG A 213 10.91 9.42 -4.85
N ASP A 214 12.16 9.09 -4.67
CA ASP A 214 13.29 9.51 -5.51
C ASP A 214 14.08 8.33 -6.10
N GLY A 215 13.54 7.13 -6.00
CA GLY A 215 14.18 5.90 -6.49
C GLY A 215 15.27 5.34 -5.58
N THR A 216 15.37 5.82 -4.33
CA THR A 216 16.41 5.36 -3.39
C THR A 216 16.01 4.13 -2.57
N TYR A 217 14.75 3.71 -2.58
CA TYR A 217 14.32 2.54 -1.85
C TYR A 217 14.80 1.25 -2.52
N ASN A 218 15.57 0.46 -1.77
CA ASN A 218 16.03 -0.88 -2.16
C ASN A 218 15.19 -1.95 -1.44
N ARG A 219 14.39 -2.68 -2.22
CA ARG A 219 13.50 -3.72 -1.72
C ARG A 219 14.27 -4.92 -1.17
N GLU A 220 15.37 -5.30 -1.78
CA GLU A 220 16.19 -6.45 -1.37
C GLU A 220 16.79 -6.21 0.02
N LEU A 221 17.39 -5.05 0.25
CA LEU A 221 17.89 -4.67 1.57
C LEU A 221 16.79 -4.66 2.63
N CYS A 222 15.59 -4.15 2.30
CA CYS A 222 14.46 -4.23 3.21
C CYS A 222 14.07 -5.69 3.50
N ASN A 223 14.11 -6.56 2.49
CA ASN A 223 13.81 -7.99 2.63
C ASN A 223 14.79 -8.69 3.56
N VAL A 224 16.08 -8.36 3.53
CA VAL A 224 17.08 -8.89 4.48
C VAL A 224 16.62 -8.72 5.93
N ARG A 225 16.05 -7.56 6.29
CA ARG A 225 15.50 -7.35 7.65
C ARG A 225 14.28 -8.22 7.90
N MET A 226 13.39 -8.34 6.92
CA MET A 226 12.19 -9.16 7.07
C MET A 226 12.54 -10.65 7.25
N GLU A 227 13.56 -11.15 6.56
CA GLU A 227 14.08 -12.52 6.73
C GLU A 227 14.68 -12.74 8.12
N LYS A 228 15.42 -11.75 8.64
CA LYS A 228 15.90 -11.78 10.03
C LYS A 228 14.73 -11.83 11.03
N ASP A 229 13.65 -11.06 10.80
CA ASP A 229 12.46 -11.08 11.65
C ASP A 229 11.79 -12.46 11.65
N VAL A 230 11.76 -13.15 10.51
CA VAL A 230 11.28 -14.55 10.40
C VAL A 230 12.16 -15.49 11.22
N ALA A 231 13.48 -15.41 11.04
CA ALA A 231 14.43 -16.26 11.75
C ALA A 231 14.41 -16.04 13.27
N GLU A 232 14.28 -14.80 13.72
CA GLU A 232 14.17 -14.44 15.13
C GLU A 232 12.87 -14.98 15.76
N SER A 233 11.74 -14.94 15.02
CA SER A 233 10.45 -15.46 15.50
C SER A 233 10.46 -16.98 15.66
N SER A 234 11.17 -17.69 14.77
CA SER A 234 11.25 -19.15 14.79
C SER A 234 12.06 -19.68 16.00
N LYS A 235 13.03 -18.92 16.51
CA LYS A 235 13.84 -19.30 17.67
C LYS A 235 13.05 -19.25 18.99
N ASN A 236 12.01 -18.47 19.06
CA ASN A 236 11.26 -18.21 20.28
C ASN A 236 10.02 -19.10 20.48
N ASN A 237 9.71 -20.00 19.54
CA ASN A 237 8.51 -20.84 19.58
C ASN A 237 8.81 -22.25 19.05
N SER A 238 9.00 -23.21 19.94
CA SER A 238 9.26 -24.61 19.56
C SER A 238 8.01 -25.39 19.11
N ASP A 239 6.78 -25.00 19.51
CA ASP A 239 5.60 -25.86 19.38
C ASP A 239 4.37 -25.22 18.73
N LYS A 240 4.44 -23.97 18.27
CA LYS A 240 3.32 -23.28 17.58
C LYS A 240 3.84 -22.51 16.39
N GLN A 241 2.99 -22.38 15.36
CA GLN A 241 3.30 -21.51 14.24
C GLN A 241 3.68 -20.10 14.76
N PRO A 242 4.91 -19.63 14.49
CA PRO A 242 5.41 -18.41 15.10
C PRO A 242 4.68 -17.19 14.58
N THR A 243 4.39 -16.25 15.48
CA THR A 243 3.91 -14.92 15.09
C THR A 243 5.09 -14.06 14.66
N ILE A 244 5.13 -13.62 13.40
CA ILE A 244 6.20 -12.80 12.86
C ILE A 244 5.82 -11.32 13.00
N LYS A 245 6.71 -10.54 13.62
CA LYS A 245 6.57 -9.10 13.81
C LYS A 245 7.56 -8.38 12.90
N TYR A 246 7.16 -8.17 11.65
CA TYR A 246 8.02 -7.50 10.68
C TYR A 246 8.38 -6.07 11.09
N CYS A 247 9.60 -5.64 10.73
CA CYS A 247 10.14 -4.32 11.03
C CYS A 247 9.23 -3.19 10.52
N ARG A 248 8.87 -2.27 11.41
CA ARG A 248 8.10 -1.05 11.15
C ARG A 248 8.82 0.23 11.59
N LYS A 249 10.15 0.20 11.77
CA LYS A 249 10.90 1.34 12.32
C LYS A 249 10.72 2.63 11.51
N CYS A 250 10.80 2.54 10.18
CA CYS A 250 10.60 3.70 9.29
C CYS A 250 9.16 4.24 9.31
N GLU A 251 8.19 3.40 9.64
CA GLU A 251 6.79 3.78 9.80
C GLU A 251 6.57 4.50 11.13
N PHE A 252 7.03 3.90 12.23
CA PHE A 252 6.81 4.44 13.57
C PHE A 252 7.57 5.76 13.84
N ILE A 253 8.76 5.93 13.27
CA ILE A 253 9.50 7.17 13.44
C ILE A 253 8.91 8.35 12.64
N CYS A 254 8.05 8.08 11.64
CA CYS A 254 7.48 9.13 10.80
C CYS A 254 6.56 10.05 11.62
N PRO A 255 6.81 11.37 11.64
CA PRO A 255 6.00 12.30 12.42
C PRO A 255 4.65 12.62 11.77
N ALA A 256 4.48 12.35 10.47
CA ALA A 256 3.22 12.61 9.78
C ALA A 256 2.07 11.82 10.40
N GLY A 257 0.93 12.47 10.60
CA GLY A 257 -0.28 11.86 11.18
C GLY A 257 -0.17 11.50 12.68
N LYS A 258 0.87 11.98 13.38
CA LYS A 258 0.94 11.92 14.85
C LYS A 258 0.30 13.17 15.43
N SER A 259 -0.51 13.02 16.47
CA SER A 259 -0.98 14.19 17.23
C SER A 259 0.21 14.86 17.95
N ARG A 260 0.19 16.18 18.10
CA ARG A 260 1.27 16.90 18.80
C ARG A 260 1.55 16.38 20.21
N LYS A 261 0.55 15.76 20.87
CA LYS A 261 0.72 15.14 22.21
C LYS A 261 1.60 13.90 22.22
N SER A 262 1.76 13.18 21.11
CA SER A 262 2.59 11.98 21.02
C SER A 262 4.07 12.26 20.69
N MET A 263 4.42 13.50 20.39
CA MET A 263 5.80 13.88 19.98
C MET A 263 6.70 14.29 21.15
N THR A 264 6.17 14.52 22.33
CA THR A 264 6.94 15.00 23.51
C THR A 264 7.56 13.89 24.35
N GLY A 265 7.37 12.62 23.99
CA GLY A 265 7.87 11.46 24.76
C GLY A 265 9.04 10.70 24.13
N ALA A 266 9.63 11.18 23.04
CA ALA A 266 10.72 10.49 22.34
C ALA A 266 11.89 11.44 22.04
N ILE A 267 12.59 11.84 23.09
CA ILE A 267 13.95 12.41 23.03
C ILE A 267 14.84 11.59 23.95
#